data_6cbf3772eafd65b436728f6bbb20d6c5
#
_entry.id   6cbf3772eafd65b436728f6bbb20d6c5
#
_cell.length_a   1.000
_cell.length_b   1.000
_cell.length_c   1.000
_cell.angle_alpha   90.00
_cell.angle_beta   90.00
_cell.angle_gamma   90.00
#
_symmetry.space_group_name_H-M   'P 1'
#
loop_
_entity.id
_entity.type
_entity.pdbx_description
1 polymer ?
#
loop_
_entity_poly.entity_id
_entity_poly.type
_entity_poly.pdbx_seq_one_letter_code
_entity_poly.pdbx_strand_id
1 'polypeptide(L)'
;MIQARPIFDRLTALADPTRSRLLLLLDRHELTVGELCAALQLPQSTVSRHLKTLADEGWVSARAEGTSRRYMMSGAALDPSARGLWQLVRDQVGATPSARQDLVRAERVLQERRTTSQAFFSSTAGQWDKVRAELYGSRTDLVPLAALLDPGAVVADLGCGSGQTSAALAPFVSRVIAIDESSAMLAAARERVGHHANVELRNGSLEALPIDDRALDIAVLSLVLHFVVDPAAVIREAARALRLGGCLLIVDMEPHEREEYRSTMGHLWLGFPVEQITTWLESAGFATPRIVPLAPDPQAKGPALFTARAIRAR
;
A
#
# COMPACT_ATOMS: atom_id res chain seq x y z
N MET A 1 27.46 21.00 -5.64
CA MET A 1 27.46 22.12 -6.62
C MET A 1 27.59 21.50 -8.01
N ILE A 2 26.57 21.62 -8.87
CA ILE A 2 26.63 21.19 -10.26
C ILE A 2 27.52 22.25 -10.97
N GLN A 3 28.72 21.85 -11.40
CA GLN A 3 29.62 22.73 -12.10
C GLN A 3 28.98 23.16 -13.42
N ALA A 4 28.78 24.46 -13.63
CA ALA A 4 28.17 24.98 -14.85
C ALA A 4 29.09 24.64 -16.04
N ARG A 5 28.58 23.82 -16.97
CA ARG A 5 29.32 23.42 -18.16
C ARG A 5 29.45 24.60 -19.13
N PRO A 6 30.56 24.67 -19.89
CA PRO A 6 30.76 25.71 -20.87
C PRO A 6 29.65 25.77 -21.92
N ILE A 7 29.22 26.94 -22.31
CA ILE A 7 28.16 27.18 -23.30
C ILE A 7 28.44 26.50 -24.64
N PHE A 8 29.69 26.43 -25.05
CA PHE A 8 30.08 25.83 -26.32
C PHE A 8 29.88 24.29 -26.34
N ASP A 9 30.09 23.60 -25.21
CA ASP A 9 29.82 22.16 -25.11
C ASP A 9 28.32 21.89 -25.26
N ARG A 10 27.50 22.73 -24.63
CA ARG A 10 26.03 22.65 -24.74
C ARG A 10 25.55 22.92 -26.16
N LEU A 11 26.11 23.95 -26.82
CA LEU A 11 25.80 24.22 -28.22
C LEU A 11 26.22 23.07 -29.11
N THR A 12 27.40 22.49 -28.89
CA THR A 12 27.87 21.31 -29.64
C THR A 12 26.93 20.12 -29.45
N ALA A 13 26.46 19.88 -28.23
CA ALA A 13 25.48 18.81 -27.97
C ALA A 13 24.18 19.01 -28.75
N LEU A 14 23.65 20.21 -28.85
CA LEU A 14 22.40 20.53 -29.53
C LEU A 14 22.56 20.78 -31.06
N ALA A 15 23.77 20.99 -31.56
CA ALA A 15 24.02 21.28 -32.99
C ALA A 15 23.74 20.08 -33.93
N ASP A 16 23.59 18.86 -33.38
CA ASP A 16 23.24 17.67 -34.14
C ASP A 16 21.73 17.52 -34.25
N PRO A 17 21.16 17.46 -35.46
CA PRO A 17 19.71 17.35 -35.64
C PRO A 17 19.11 16.10 -34.99
N THR A 18 19.83 14.97 -34.95
CA THR A 18 19.34 13.73 -34.33
C THR A 18 19.26 13.88 -32.81
N ARG A 19 20.26 14.53 -32.18
CA ARG A 19 20.23 14.76 -30.73
C ARG A 19 19.12 15.71 -30.33
N SER A 20 18.89 16.77 -31.10
CA SER A 20 17.79 17.69 -30.85
C SER A 20 16.42 17.06 -31.03
N ARG A 21 16.23 16.13 -32.00
CA ARG A 21 15.03 15.35 -32.20
C ARG A 21 14.81 14.34 -31.05
N LEU A 22 15.88 13.67 -30.58
CA LEU A 22 15.84 12.82 -29.39
C LEU A 22 15.38 13.60 -28.16
N LEU A 23 15.97 14.76 -27.90
CA LEU A 23 15.60 15.62 -26.79
C LEU A 23 14.14 16.07 -26.87
N LEU A 24 13.64 16.39 -28.07
CA LEU A 24 12.25 16.79 -28.27
C LEU A 24 11.26 15.70 -27.84
N LEU A 25 11.58 14.42 -28.09
CA LEU A 25 10.78 13.29 -27.64
C LEU A 25 10.90 13.09 -26.12
N LEU A 26 12.13 13.19 -25.58
CA LEU A 26 12.43 12.94 -24.16
C LEU A 26 12.05 14.10 -23.25
N ASP A 27 11.77 15.27 -23.78
CA ASP A 27 11.20 16.42 -23.07
C ASP A 27 9.74 16.15 -22.65
N ARG A 28 9.03 15.30 -23.40
CA ARG A 28 7.62 15.00 -23.20
C ARG A 28 7.36 13.60 -22.65
N HIS A 29 8.24 12.65 -22.97
CA HIS A 29 7.99 11.22 -22.72
C HIS A 29 9.24 10.52 -22.22
N GLU A 30 9.03 9.57 -21.33
CA GLU A 30 10.05 8.62 -20.91
C GLU A 30 10.02 7.39 -21.83
N LEU A 31 11.10 7.19 -22.60
CA LEU A 31 11.17 6.20 -23.67
C LEU A 31 12.40 5.29 -23.54
N THR A 32 12.25 4.04 -23.94
CA THR A 32 13.36 3.09 -24.10
C THR A 32 14.11 3.33 -25.40
N VAL A 33 15.31 2.74 -25.55
CA VAL A 33 16.08 2.81 -26.80
C VAL A 33 15.28 2.24 -27.98
N GLY A 34 14.59 1.10 -27.79
CA GLY A 34 13.75 0.50 -28.83
C GLY A 34 12.61 1.42 -29.29
N GLU A 35 11.93 2.07 -28.34
CA GLU A 35 10.87 3.03 -28.62
C GLU A 35 11.38 4.27 -29.35
N LEU A 36 12.54 4.77 -28.98
CA LEU A 36 13.20 5.85 -29.68
C LEU A 36 13.63 5.46 -31.11
N CYS A 37 14.13 4.24 -31.29
CA CYS A 37 14.42 3.72 -32.64
C CYS A 37 13.17 3.68 -33.51
N ALA A 38 12.05 3.20 -32.96
CA ALA A 38 10.78 3.15 -33.67
C ALA A 38 10.23 4.54 -34.02
N ALA A 39 10.32 5.51 -33.09
CA ALA A 39 9.87 6.86 -33.30
C ALA A 39 10.73 7.63 -34.31
N LEU A 40 12.05 7.52 -34.20
CA LEU A 40 12.98 8.26 -35.06
C LEU A 40 13.29 7.58 -36.39
N GLN A 41 12.93 6.30 -36.52
CA GLN A 41 13.28 5.44 -37.67
C GLN A 41 14.81 5.36 -37.88
N LEU A 42 15.55 5.18 -36.76
CA LEU A 42 17.02 5.10 -36.76
C LEU A 42 17.50 3.77 -36.16
N PRO A 43 18.66 3.27 -36.61
CA PRO A 43 19.28 2.08 -36.02
C PRO A 43 19.62 2.27 -34.55
N GLN A 44 19.55 1.18 -33.77
CA GLN A 44 19.82 1.18 -32.32
C GLN A 44 21.24 1.71 -32.00
N SER A 45 22.25 1.36 -32.80
CA SER A 45 23.61 1.83 -32.61
C SER A 45 23.72 3.35 -32.71
N THR A 46 22.98 3.97 -33.64
CA THR A 46 22.90 5.42 -33.80
C THR A 46 22.24 6.08 -32.62
N VAL A 47 21.04 5.60 -32.25
CA VAL A 47 20.28 6.13 -31.09
C VAL A 47 21.09 6.01 -29.80
N SER A 48 21.67 4.83 -29.52
CA SER A 48 22.46 4.59 -28.31
C SER A 48 23.69 5.50 -28.23
N ARG A 49 24.39 5.77 -29.35
CA ARG A 49 25.54 6.67 -29.38
C ARG A 49 25.14 8.11 -29.05
N HIS A 50 24.03 8.60 -29.63
CA HIS A 50 23.56 9.95 -29.37
C HIS A 50 23.01 10.09 -27.95
N LEU A 51 22.31 9.07 -27.41
CA LEU A 51 21.88 9.05 -26.02
C LEU A 51 23.06 9.08 -25.05
N LYS A 52 24.11 8.32 -25.33
CA LYS A 52 25.35 8.38 -24.53
C LYS A 52 25.92 9.80 -24.48
N THR A 53 26.08 10.45 -25.62
CA THR A 53 26.56 11.85 -25.68
C THR A 53 25.63 12.77 -24.86
N LEU A 54 24.31 12.65 -25.02
CA LEU A 54 23.37 13.48 -24.29
C LEU A 54 23.39 13.20 -22.77
N ALA A 55 23.62 11.96 -22.36
CA ALA A 55 23.75 11.59 -20.96
C ALA A 55 25.06 12.10 -20.36
N ASP A 56 26.20 11.92 -21.08
CA ASP A 56 27.49 12.41 -20.67
C ASP A 56 27.49 13.94 -20.53
N GLU A 57 26.70 14.64 -21.36
CA GLU A 57 26.47 16.07 -21.31
C GLU A 57 25.39 16.53 -20.33
N GLY A 58 24.70 15.58 -19.65
CA GLY A 58 23.69 15.88 -18.63
C GLY A 58 22.34 16.33 -19.16
N TRP A 59 22.09 16.23 -20.47
CA TRP A 59 20.79 16.56 -21.08
C TRP A 59 19.71 15.54 -20.80
N VAL A 60 20.10 14.28 -20.66
CA VAL A 60 19.17 13.19 -20.35
C VAL A 60 19.64 12.40 -19.15
N SER A 61 18.69 11.89 -18.42
CA SER A 61 18.87 10.88 -17.37
C SER A 61 18.30 9.55 -17.82
N ALA A 62 18.82 8.45 -17.24
CA ALA A 62 18.33 7.12 -17.49
C ALA A 62 18.09 6.39 -16.18
N ARG A 63 16.97 5.67 -16.09
CA ARG A 63 16.69 4.72 -15.01
C ARG A 63 16.63 3.30 -15.55
N ALA A 64 17.08 2.34 -14.75
CA ALA A 64 16.94 0.93 -15.07
C ALA A 64 15.46 0.48 -14.92
N GLU A 65 14.99 -0.37 -15.82
CA GLU A 65 13.68 -1.00 -15.79
C GLU A 65 13.82 -2.43 -16.33
N GLY A 66 13.96 -3.40 -15.42
CA GLY A 66 14.28 -4.78 -15.79
C GLY A 66 15.59 -4.86 -16.59
N THR A 67 15.53 -5.47 -17.77
CA THR A 67 16.67 -5.58 -18.70
C THR A 67 16.85 -4.35 -19.59
N SER A 68 16.00 -3.33 -19.47
CA SER A 68 15.98 -2.13 -20.31
C SER A 68 16.36 -0.88 -19.52
N ARG A 69 16.61 0.21 -20.23
CA ARG A 69 16.73 1.55 -19.65
C ARG A 69 15.72 2.48 -20.28
N ARG A 70 15.05 3.27 -19.44
CA ARG A 70 14.22 4.40 -19.88
C ARG A 70 15.01 5.68 -19.76
N TYR A 71 14.88 6.51 -20.77
CA TYR A 71 15.51 7.80 -20.87
C TYR A 71 14.46 8.90 -20.80
N MET A 72 14.80 9.99 -20.14
CA MET A 72 14.03 11.22 -20.11
C MET A 72 14.96 12.42 -20.11
N MET A 73 14.47 13.58 -20.51
CA MET A 73 15.22 14.82 -20.40
C MET A 73 15.39 15.20 -18.92
N SER A 74 16.60 15.67 -18.56
CA SER A 74 16.92 16.07 -17.18
C SER A 74 16.30 17.40 -16.76
N GLY A 75 15.20 17.83 -17.33
CA GLY A 75 14.55 19.14 -17.28
C GLY A 75 14.74 19.95 -15.99
N ALA A 76 14.31 19.42 -14.84
CA ALA A 76 14.43 20.11 -13.54
C ALA A 76 15.89 20.21 -13.05
N ALA A 77 16.77 19.27 -13.45
CA ALA A 77 18.17 19.25 -13.06
C ALA A 77 19.07 20.12 -13.97
N LEU A 78 18.55 20.59 -15.12
CA LEU A 78 19.24 21.52 -15.97
C LEU A 78 19.35 22.91 -15.31
N ASP A 79 20.51 23.53 -15.41
CA ASP A 79 20.67 24.92 -14.98
C ASP A 79 19.86 25.89 -15.88
N PRO A 80 19.61 27.13 -15.41
CA PRO A 80 18.79 28.09 -16.15
C PRO A 80 19.28 28.41 -17.56
N SER A 81 20.61 28.45 -17.79
CA SER A 81 21.19 28.74 -19.10
C SER A 81 20.93 27.61 -20.09
N ALA A 82 21.07 26.33 -19.64
CA ALA A 82 20.79 25.18 -20.46
C ALA A 82 19.30 25.11 -20.82
N ARG A 83 18.42 25.41 -19.86
CA ARG A 83 16.95 25.46 -20.11
C ARG A 83 16.60 26.53 -21.14
N GLY A 84 17.18 27.74 -21.02
CA GLY A 84 16.96 28.81 -21.99
C GLY A 84 17.42 28.44 -23.40
N LEU A 85 18.60 27.83 -23.49
CA LEU A 85 19.13 27.33 -24.76
C LEU A 85 18.23 26.25 -25.38
N TRP A 86 17.78 25.30 -24.57
CA TRP A 86 16.85 24.26 -25.03
C TRP A 86 15.54 24.84 -25.54
N GLN A 87 14.96 25.84 -24.88
CA GLN A 87 13.70 26.46 -25.32
C GLN A 87 13.85 27.01 -26.74
N LEU A 88 14.94 27.72 -27.03
CA LEU A 88 15.21 28.26 -28.38
C LEU A 88 15.30 27.14 -29.43
N VAL A 89 16.10 26.10 -29.15
CA VAL A 89 16.31 24.97 -30.06
C VAL A 89 15.03 24.16 -30.25
N ARG A 90 14.29 23.90 -29.18
CA ARG A 90 13.03 23.16 -29.19
C ARG A 90 12.00 23.75 -30.13
N ASP A 91 11.84 25.07 -30.07
CA ASP A 91 10.83 25.76 -30.89
C ASP A 91 11.19 25.68 -32.39
N GLN A 92 12.46 25.78 -32.73
CA GLN A 92 12.95 25.65 -34.11
C GLN A 92 12.89 24.18 -34.61
N VAL A 93 13.38 23.24 -33.83
CA VAL A 93 13.37 21.81 -34.19
C VAL A 93 11.93 21.27 -34.28
N GLY A 94 11.04 21.63 -33.34
CA GLY A 94 9.66 21.20 -33.33
C GLY A 94 8.85 21.67 -34.54
N ALA A 95 9.26 22.76 -35.17
CA ALA A 95 8.62 23.25 -36.40
C ALA A 95 8.99 22.42 -37.65
N THR A 96 10.02 21.56 -37.58
CA THR A 96 10.51 20.80 -38.75
C THR A 96 9.55 19.64 -39.11
N PRO A 97 9.41 19.30 -40.40
CA PRO A 97 8.56 18.17 -40.83
C PRO A 97 9.00 16.82 -40.21
N SER A 98 10.32 16.57 -40.09
CA SER A 98 10.86 15.36 -39.49
C SER A 98 10.49 15.23 -38.02
N ALA A 99 10.61 16.30 -37.22
CA ALA A 99 10.24 16.30 -35.81
C ALA A 99 8.73 16.05 -35.60
N ARG A 100 7.88 16.62 -36.46
CA ARG A 100 6.42 16.37 -36.39
C ARG A 100 6.11 14.90 -36.66
N GLN A 101 6.78 14.29 -37.66
CA GLN A 101 6.61 12.85 -37.95
C GLN A 101 7.10 11.98 -36.80
N ASP A 102 8.21 12.35 -36.14
CA ASP A 102 8.74 11.64 -34.96
C ASP A 102 7.74 11.67 -33.81
N LEU A 103 7.13 12.81 -33.54
CA LEU A 103 6.10 12.95 -32.51
C LEU A 103 4.90 12.05 -32.79
N VAL A 104 4.41 12.04 -34.05
CA VAL A 104 3.29 11.16 -34.44
C VAL A 104 3.66 9.68 -34.23
N ARG A 105 4.89 9.28 -34.61
CA ARG A 105 5.33 7.90 -34.39
C ARG A 105 5.53 7.58 -32.91
N ALA A 106 6.03 8.52 -32.10
CA ALA A 106 6.14 8.35 -30.66
C ALA A 106 4.76 8.18 -30.00
N GLU A 107 3.76 8.95 -30.41
CA GLU A 107 2.37 8.77 -29.95
C GLU A 107 1.83 7.37 -30.30
N ARG A 108 2.12 6.86 -31.50
CA ARG A 108 1.75 5.48 -31.89
C ARG A 108 2.41 4.45 -30.98
N VAL A 109 3.71 4.54 -30.73
CA VAL A 109 4.44 3.64 -29.83
C VAL A 109 3.81 3.66 -28.42
N LEU A 110 3.47 4.84 -27.91
CA LEU A 110 2.81 4.97 -26.61
C LEU A 110 1.40 4.39 -26.62
N GLN A 111 0.67 4.54 -27.73
CA GLN A 111 -0.65 3.93 -27.89
C GLN A 111 -0.56 2.40 -27.94
N GLU A 112 0.40 1.83 -28.64
CA GLU A 112 0.65 0.37 -28.67
C GLU A 112 0.94 -0.16 -27.26
N ARG A 113 1.72 0.56 -26.45
CA ARG A 113 1.95 0.22 -25.04
C ARG A 113 0.64 0.19 -24.23
N ARG A 114 -0.25 1.18 -24.45
CA ARG A 114 -1.58 1.22 -23.79
C ARG A 114 -2.46 0.07 -24.26
N THR A 115 -2.48 -0.19 -25.56
CA THR A 115 -3.29 -1.28 -26.15
C THR A 115 -2.87 -2.64 -25.62
N THR A 116 -1.57 -2.91 -25.47
CA THR A 116 -1.06 -4.14 -24.88
C THR A 116 -1.55 -4.34 -23.44
N SER A 117 -1.47 -3.28 -22.63
CA SER A 117 -2.01 -3.32 -21.26
C SER A 117 -3.52 -3.55 -21.24
N GLN A 118 -4.26 -2.83 -22.08
CA GLN A 118 -5.72 -2.99 -22.19
C GLN A 118 -6.12 -4.40 -22.66
N ALA A 119 -5.41 -4.95 -23.63
CA ALA A 119 -5.66 -6.31 -24.11
C ALA A 119 -5.44 -7.36 -23.02
N PHE A 120 -4.37 -7.20 -22.23
CA PHE A 120 -4.12 -8.05 -21.07
C PHE A 120 -5.28 -7.99 -20.08
N PHE A 121 -5.69 -6.81 -19.63
CA PHE A 121 -6.79 -6.67 -18.69
C PHE A 121 -8.13 -7.13 -19.25
N SER A 122 -8.40 -6.89 -20.52
CA SER A 122 -9.62 -7.39 -21.17
C SER A 122 -9.68 -8.91 -21.22
N SER A 123 -8.55 -9.57 -21.46
CA SER A 123 -8.49 -11.04 -21.48
C SER A 123 -8.48 -11.67 -20.08
N THR A 124 -8.06 -10.94 -19.07
CA THR A 124 -7.85 -11.44 -17.70
C THR A 124 -8.92 -10.97 -16.72
N ALA A 125 -9.85 -10.08 -17.14
CA ALA A 125 -10.81 -9.43 -16.24
C ALA A 125 -11.57 -10.40 -15.33
N GLY A 126 -12.06 -11.52 -15.88
CA GLY A 126 -12.79 -12.54 -15.10
C GLY A 126 -11.92 -13.41 -14.18
N GLN A 127 -10.60 -13.31 -14.27
CA GLN A 127 -9.64 -14.08 -13.48
C GLN A 127 -8.63 -13.20 -12.73
N TRP A 128 -8.79 -11.88 -12.83
CA TRP A 128 -7.83 -10.92 -12.28
C TRP A 128 -7.56 -11.12 -10.80
N ASP A 129 -8.59 -11.34 -9.99
CA ASP A 129 -8.43 -11.54 -8.55
C ASP A 129 -7.60 -12.79 -8.23
N LYS A 130 -7.78 -13.87 -9.02
CA LYS A 130 -6.98 -15.09 -8.89
C LYS A 130 -5.52 -14.82 -9.28
N VAL A 131 -5.29 -14.19 -10.42
CA VAL A 131 -3.93 -13.84 -10.89
C VAL A 131 -3.24 -12.92 -9.89
N ARG A 132 -3.94 -11.91 -9.35
CA ARG A 132 -3.41 -11.00 -8.34
C ARG A 132 -3.03 -11.74 -7.06
N ALA A 133 -3.90 -12.65 -6.59
CA ALA A 133 -3.64 -13.43 -5.39
C ALA A 133 -2.46 -14.40 -5.55
N GLU A 134 -2.29 -15.00 -6.73
CA GLU A 134 -1.14 -15.86 -7.05
C GLU A 134 0.17 -15.07 -7.11
N LEU A 135 0.17 -13.86 -7.65
CA LEU A 135 1.36 -13.04 -7.80
C LEU A 135 1.77 -12.31 -6.51
N TYR A 136 0.81 -11.80 -5.77
CA TYR A 136 1.05 -10.85 -4.66
C TYR A 136 0.51 -11.32 -3.32
N GLY A 137 -0.22 -12.45 -3.27
CA GLY A 137 -0.89 -12.95 -2.08
C GLY A 137 -2.33 -12.43 -1.92
N SER A 138 -3.14 -13.19 -1.17
CA SER A 138 -4.59 -12.95 -1.01
C SER A 138 -4.95 -11.74 -0.12
N ARG A 139 -3.97 -11.14 0.57
CA ARG A 139 -4.21 -10.04 1.53
C ARG A 139 -3.70 -8.67 1.06
N THR A 140 -3.28 -8.56 -0.18
CA THR A 140 -2.68 -7.32 -0.73
C THR A 140 -3.67 -6.19 -0.96
N ASP A 141 -4.95 -6.45 -0.89
CA ASP A 141 -6.03 -5.46 -0.96
C ASP A 141 -6.38 -4.87 0.42
N LEU A 142 -6.22 -5.63 1.50
CA LEU A 142 -6.65 -5.22 2.84
C LEU A 142 -5.49 -4.80 3.75
N VAL A 143 -4.38 -5.56 3.78
CA VAL A 143 -3.25 -5.26 4.68
C VAL A 143 -2.66 -3.87 4.46
N PRO A 144 -2.47 -3.38 3.20
CA PRO A 144 -1.95 -2.03 2.97
C PRO A 144 -2.85 -0.90 3.49
N LEU A 145 -4.15 -1.16 3.75
CA LEU A 145 -5.04 -0.16 4.36
C LEU A 145 -4.61 0.19 5.79
N ALA A 146 -3.83 -0.66 6.46
CA ALA A 146 -3.22 -0.33 7.75
C ALA A 146 -2.24 0.85 7.67
N ALA A 147 -1.72 1.18 6.48
CA ALA A 147 -0.92 2.40 6.27
C ALA A 147 -1.70 3.71 6.44
N LEU A 148 -3.04 3.66 6.55
CA LEU A 148 -3.90 4.80 6.89
C LEU A 148 -3.92 5.10 8.40
N LEU A 149 -3.39 4.19 9.23
CA LEU A 149 -3.25 4.42 10.67
C LEU A 149 -2.16 5.47 10.94
N ASP A 150 -2.25 6.10 12.12
CA ASP A 150 -1.18 6.97 12.59
C ASP A 150 0.09 6.13 12.84
N PRO A 151 1.24 6.43 12.20
CA PRO A 151 2.48 5.70 12.42
C PRO A 151 3.00 5.76 13.87
N GLY A 152 2.58 6.79 14.63
CA GLY A 152 2.90 6.94 16.05
C GLY A 152 1.99 6.12 16.99
N ALA A 153 0.95 5.47 16.47
CA ALA A 153 -0.03 4.78 17.30
C ALA A 153 0.55 3.59 18.09
N VAL A 154 0.05 3.42 19.31
CA VAL A 154 0.20 2.21 20.13
C VAL A 154 -1.08 1.38 20.00
N VAL A 155 -0.97 0.18 19.45
CA VAL A 155 -2.10 -0.68 19.18
C VAL A 155 -2.04 -1.92 20.07
N ALA A 156 -3.17 -2.32 20.67
CA ALA A 156 -3.30 -3.62 21.33
C ALA A 156 -4.11 -4.59 20.44
N ASP A 157 -3.59 -5.81 20.29
CA ASP A 157 -4.26 -6.97 19.69
C ASP A 157 -4.69 -7.88 20.85
N LEU A 158 -5.96 -7.76 21.23
CA LEU A 158 -6.54 -8.40 22.41
C LEU A 158 -7.13 -9.76 22.03
N GLY A 159 -6.55 -10.84 22.54
CA GLY A 159 -6.81 -12.21 22.08
C GLY A 159 -6.11 -12.45 20.75
N CYS A 160 -4.81 -12.19 20.70
CA CYS A 160 -4.03 -12.15 19.45
C CYS A 160 -3.89 -13.54 18.78
N GLY A 161 -4.20 -14.62 19.47
CA GLY A 161 -4.06 -15.99 18.97
C GLY A 161 -2.65 -16.23 18.42
N SER A 162 -2.55 -16.71 17.20
CA SER A 162 -1.28 -16.93 16.52
C SER A 162 -0.60 -15.66 15.95
N GLY A 163 -1.08 -14.45 16.31
CA GLY A 163 -0.44 -13.18 15.97
C GLY A 163 -0.63 -12.69 14.53
N GLN A 164 -1.68 -13.12 13.83
CA GLN A 164 -1.90 -12.73 12.44
C GLN A 164 -2.22 -11.25 12.28
N THR A 165 -3.07 -10.71 13.15
CA THR A 165 -3.43 -9.27 13.18
C THR A 165 -2.22 -8.44 13.61
N SER A 166 -1.52 -8.87 14.66
CA SER A 166 -0.29 -8.23 15.14
C SER A 166 0.76 -8.10 14.04
N ALA A 167 1.04 -9.18 13.29
CA ALA A 167 1.98 -9.17 12.17
C ALA A 167 1.54 -8.22 11.03
N ALA A 168 0.24 -8.12 10.78
CA ALA A 168 -0.29 -7.24 9.75
C ALA A 168 -0.18 -5.75 10.13
N LEU A 169 -0.29 -5.41 11.42
CA LEU A 169 -0.25 -4.04 11.93
C LEU A 169 1.18 -3.54 12.18
N ALA A 170 2.09 -4.44 12.58
CA ALA A 170 3.44 -4.09 13.01
C ALA A 170 4.22 -3.16 12.06
N PRO A 171 4.18 -3.32 10.71
CA PRO A 171 4.91 -2.43 9.80
C PRO A 171 4.40 -0.98 9.77
N PHE A 172 3.19 -0.71 10.27
CA PHE A 172 2.48 0.55 10.06
C PHE A 172 2.31 1.41 11.32
N VAL A 173 2.66 0.88 12.51
CA VAL A 173 2.43 1.54 13.80
C VAL A 173 3.69 1.54 14.66
N SER A 174 3.75 2.41 15.67
CA SER A 174 4.92 2.51 16.53
C SER A 174 5.12 1.30 17.44
N ARG A 175 4.04 0.69 17.91
CA ARG A 175 4.07 -0.44 18.83
C ARG A 175 2.79 -1.28 18.74
N VAL A 176 2.95 -2.60 18.80
CA VAL A 176 1.84 -3.54 18.97
C VAL A 176 2.02 -4.29 20.28
N ILE A 177 1.01 -4.28 21.15
CA ILE A 177 0.93 -5.07 22.36
C ILE A 177 -0.05 -6.21 22.09
N ALA A 178 0.44 -7.41 21.93
CA ALA A 178 -0.37 -8.59 21.60
C ALA A 178 -0.57 -9.44 22.86
N ILE A 179 -1.83 -9.66 23.24
CA ILE A 179 -2.20 -10.33 24.48
C ILE A 179 -3.00 -11.57 24.18
N ASP A 180 -2.68 -12.67 24.85
CA ASP A 180 -3.47 -13.92 24.81
C ASP A 180 -3.28 -14.68 26.13
N GLU A 181 -4.31 -15.41 26.57
CA GLU A 181 -4.23 -16.26 27.75
C GLU A 181 -3.50 -17.59 27.48
N SER A 182 -3.56 -18.07 26.24
CA SER A 182 -2.99 -19.32 25.82
C SER A 182 -1.49 -19.20 25.54
N SER A 183 -0.67 -19.85 26.38
CA SER A 183 0.77 -19.93 26.16
C SER A 183 1.14 -20.63 24.84
N ALA A 184 0.31 -21.57 24.39
CA ALA A 184 0.49 -22.24 23.09
C ALA A 184 0.25 -21.27 21.91
N MET A 185 -0.79 -20.44 22.00
CA MET A 185 -1.04 -19.38 21.01
C MET A 185 0.07 -18.34 20.99
N LEU A 186 0.56 -17.91 22.15
CA LEU A 186 1.69 -17.00 22.24
C LEU A 186 3.00 -17.60 21.69
N ALA A 187 3.21 -18.91 21.82
CA ALA A 187 4.36 -19.58 21.18
C ALA A 187 4.25 -19.49 19.65
N ALA A 188 3.09 -19.79 19.07
CA ALA A 188 2.84 -19.65 17.64
C ALA A 188 2.92 -18.18 17.17
N ALA A 189 2.42 -17.24 17.98
CA ALA A 189 2.56 -15.81 17.72
C ALA A 189 4.04 -15.39 17.68
N ARG A 190 4.86 -15.86 18.61
CA ARG A 190 6.29 -15.53 18.66
C ARG A 190 7.05 -15.96 17.40
N GLU A 191 6.73 -17.12 16.84
CA GLU A 191 7.31 -17.56 15.57
C GLU A 191 6.93 -16.61 14.43
N ARG A 192 5.69 -16.12 14.42
CA ARG A 192 5.20 -15.25 13.37
C ARG A 192 5.70 -13.81 13.47
N VAL A 193 5.73 -13.23 14.65
CA VAL A 193 6.05 -11.81 14.85
C VAL A 193 7.44 -11.54 15.40
N GLY A 194 8.25 -12.57 15.67
CA GLY A 194 9.55 -12.44 16.33
C GLY A 194 10.60 -11.61 15.58
N HIS A 195 10.35 -11.34 14.30
CA HIS A 195 11.19 -10.45 13.49
C HIS A 195 10.74 -8.96 13.55
N HIS A 196 9.62 -8.65 14.19
CA HIS A 196 9.14 -7.29 14.39
C HIS A 196 9.56 -6.78 15.78
N ALA A 197 10.54 -5.88 15.83
CA ALA A 197 11.09 -5.35 17.09
C ALA A 197 10.07 -4.51 17.90
N ASN A 198 9.00 -4.04 17.26
CA ASN A 198 7.95 -3.24 17.85
C ASN A 198 6.71 -4.03 18.30
N VAL A 199 6.77 -5.38 18.26
CA VAL A 199 5.70 -6.24 18.77
C VAL A 199 6.09 -6.82 20.12
N GLU A 200 5.24 -6.59 21.12
CA GLU A 200 5.39 -7.14 22.48
C GLU A 200 4.28 -8.15 22.75
N LEU A 201 4.67 -9.40 23.07
CA LEU A 201 3.75 -10.46 23.44
C LEU A 201 3.61 -10.51 24.97
N ARG A 202 2.37 -10.48 25.46
CA ARG A 202 2.03 -10.60 26.88
C ARG A 202 1.07 -11.74 27.12
N ASN A 203 1.32 -12.53 28.14
CA ASN A 203 0.32 -13.46 28.67
C ASN A 203 -0.58 -12.72 29.66
N GLY A 204 -1.89 -12.83 29.50
CA GLY A 204 -2.83 -12.18 30.41
C GLY A 204 -4.28 -12.38 30.03
N SER A 205 -5.16 -12.22 31.01
CA SER A 205 -6.62 -12.24 30.81
C SER A 205 -7.09 -10.97 30.11
N LEU A 206 -8.09 -11.12 29.26
CA LEU A 206 -8.76 -10.00 28.62
C LEU A 206 -9.71 -9.25 29.56
N GLU A 207 -10.15 -9.91 30.64
CA GLU A 207 -10.99 -9.32 31.69
C GLU A 207 -10.17 -8.53 32.72
N ALA A 208 -8.83 -8.62 32.69
CA ALA A 208 -7.88 -7.88 33.51
C ALA A 208 -6.58 -7.63 32.72
N LEU A 209 -6.61 -6.70 31.80
CA LEU A 209 -5.50 -6.47 30.84
C LEU A 209 -4.22 -6.04 31.54
N PRO A 210 -3.07 -6.68 31.24
CA PRO A 210 -1.77 -6.25 31.73
C PRO A 210 -1.26 -5.01 30.98
N ILE A 211 -2.08 -3.97 30.93
CA ILE A 211 -1.84 -2.68 30.26
C ILE A 211 -2.27 -1.56 31.22
N ASP A 212 -1.47 -0.50 31.28
CA ASP A 212 -1.77 0.68 32.08
C ASP A 212 -2.98 1.44 31.52
N ASP A 213 -3.62 2.23 32.38
CA ASP A 213 -4.73 3.10 31.99
C ASP A 213 -4.29 4.07 30.89
N ARG A 214 -5.13 4.24 29.86
CA ARG A 214 -4.94 5.23 28.79
C ARG A 214 -3.61 5.09 28.02
N ALA A 215 -3.07 3.89 27.96
CA ALA A 215 -1.81 3.61 27.28
C ALA A 215 -1.95 3.33 25.78
N LEU A 216 -3.17 3.15 25.28
CA LEU A 216 -3.45 2.71 23.91
C LEU A 216 -4.13 3.80 23.07
N ASP A 217 -3.79 3.84 21.80
CA ASP A 217 -4.50 4.60 20.77
C ASP A 217 -5.61 3.77 20.14
N ILE A 218 -5.34 2.47 19.91
CA ILE A 218 -6.26 1.54 19.27
C ILE A 218 -6.23 0.21 20.03
N ALA A 219 -7.40 -0.39 20.23
CA ALA A 219 -7.55 -1.77 20.66
C ALA A 219 -8.33 -2.56 19.62
N VAL A 220 -7.90 -3.79 19.35
CA VAL A 220 -8.54 -4.70 18.39
C VAL A 220 -8.94 -5.98 19.11
N LEU A 221 -10.19 -6.38 18.96
CA LEU A 221 -10.78 -7.67 19.39
C LEU A 221 -11.25 -8.38 18.12
N SER A 222 -10.53 -9.40 17.68
CA SER A 222 -10.85 -10.08 16.43
C SER A 222 -11.14 -11.56 16.64
N LEU A 223 -12.42 -11.94 16.54
CA LEU A 223 -12.92 -13.31 16.73
C LEU A 223 -12.54 -13.89 18.09
N VAL A 224 -12.77 -13.13 19.16
CA VAL A 224 -12.37 -13.49 20.52
C VAL A 224 -13.47 -13.35 21.56
N LEU A 225 -14.42 -12.41 21.40
CA LEU A 225 -15.46 -12.16 22.42
C LEU A 225 -16.35 -13.38 22.66
N HIS A 226 -16.55 -14.20 21.66
CA HIS A 226 -17.37 -15.42 21.79
C HIS A 226 -16.71 -16.54 22.61
N PHE A 227 -15.42 -16.38 22.99
CA PHE A 227 -14.70 -17.31 23.88
C PHE A 227 -14.64 -16.83 25.33
N VAL A 228 -14.90 -15.55 25.63
CA VAL A 228 -14.75 -15.01 26.98
C VAL A 228 -16.02 -15.18 27.81
N VAL A 229 -15.87 -15.28 29.13
CA VAL A 229 -17.01 -15.50 30.04
C VAL A 229 -17.84 -14.22 30.14
N ASP A 230 -17.22 -13.05 30.31
CA ASP A 230 -17.88 -11.74 30.38
C ASP A 230 -17.37 -10.79 29.30
N PRO A 231 -17.97 -10.78 28.08
CA PRO A 231 -17.61 -9.86 27.02
C PRO A 231 -17.73 -8.37 27.41
N ALA A 232 -18.69 -8.05 28.30
CA ALA A 232 -18.84 -6.68 28.77
C ALA A 232 -17.65 -6.23 29.65
N ALA A 233 -17.08 -7.15 30.46
CA ALA A 233 -15.87 -6.87 31.22
C ALA A 233 -14.67 -6.62 30.31
N VAL A 234 -14.51 -7.41 29.25
CA VAL A 234 -13.44 -7.21 28.26
C VAL A 234 -13.57 -5.84 27.58
N ILE A 235 -14.77 -5.44 27.20
CA ILE A 235 -15.00 -4.12 26.59
C ILE A 235 -14.71 -2.99 27.59
N ARG A 236 -15.04 -3.15 28.89
CA ARG A 236 -14.68 -2.18 29.95
C ARG A 236 -13.16 -2.07 30.13
N GLU A 237 -12.45 -3.20 30.13
CA GLU A 237 -10.99 -3.21 30.22
C GLU A 237 -10.33 -2.57 29.00
N ALA A 238 -10.82 -2.82 27.81
CA ALA A 238 -10.38 -2.13 26.61
C ALA A 238 -10.60 -0.62 26.71
N ALA A 239 -11.77 -0.19 27.25
CA ALA A 239 -12.04 1.23 27.52
C ALA A 239 -11.07 1.82 28.52
N ARG A 240 -10.72 1.13 29.62
CA ARG A 240 -9.75 1.59 30.63
C ARG A 240 -8.37 1.81 29.99
N ALA A 241 -7.91 0.86 29.18
CA ALA A 241 -6.59 0.87 28.58
C ALA A 241 -6.46 1.90 27.42
N LEU A 242 -7.55 2.23 26.73
CA LEU A 242 -7.58 3.24 25.67
C LEU A 242 -7.50 4.65 26.25
N ARG A 243 -6.77 5.56 25.61
CA ARG A 243 -6.83 7.00 25.89
C ARG A 243 -8.19 7.59 25.45
N LEU A 244 -8.53 8.78 25.92
CA LEU A 244 -9.67 9.53 25.39
C LEU A 244 -9.46 9.84 23.92
N GLY A 245 -10.48 9.60 23.11
CA GLY A 245 -10.38 9.66 21.64
C GLY A 245 -9.78 8.39 21.00
N GLY A 246 -9.31 7.43 21.80
CA GLY A 246 -8.84 6.13 21.33
C GLY A 246 -9.95 5.29 20.72
N CYS A 247 -9.59 4.37 19.82
CA CYS A 247 -10.52 3.60 19.03
C CYS A 247 -10.52 2.12 19.43
N LEU A 248 -11.70 1.55 19.66
CA LEU A 248 -11.90 0.11 19.77
C LEU A 248 -12.48 -0.42 18.46
N LEU A 249 -11.87 -1.46 17.92
CA LEU A 249 -12.35 -2.26 16.80
C LEU A 249 -12.68 -3.67 17.28
N ILE A 250 -13.92 -4.11 17.03
CA ILE A 250 -14.38 -5.48 17.27
C ILE A 250 -14.73 -6.10 15.92
N VAL A 251 -14.30 -7.32 15.70
CA VAL A 251 -14.78 -8.20 14.63
C VAL A 251 -15.25 -9.49 15.30
N ASP A 252 -16.53 -9.83 15.14
CA ASP A 252 -17.07 -11.06 15.70
C ASP A 252 -18.29 -11.55 14.90
N MET A 253 -18.92 -12.61 15.34
CA MET A 253 -20.02 -13.28 14.66
C MET A 253 -21.37 -12.63 14.94
N GLU A 254 -22.20 -12.51 13.91
CA GLU A 254 -23.63 -12.30 14.06
C GLU A 254 -24.28 -13.52 14.73
N PRO A 255 -25.46 -13.37 15.38
CA PRO A 255 -26.17 -14.49 16.00
C PRO A 255 -26.37 -15.65 15.02
N HIS A 256 -26.13 -16.86 15.49
CA HIS A 256 -26.29 -18.08 14.69
C HIS A 256 -26.71 -19.29 15.56
N GLU A 257 -27.20 -20.36 14.93
CA GLU A 257 -27.74 -21.54 15.60
C GLU A 257 -26.80 -22.76 15.56
N ARG A 258 -25.51 -22.57 15.35
CA ARG A 258 -24.53 -23.67 15.22
C ARG A 258 -24.10 -24.17 16.60
N GLU A 259 -24.97 -24.90 17.31
CA GLU A 259 -24.69 -25.43 18.65
C GLU A 259 -23.45 -26.33 18.71
N GLU A 260 -23.10 -26.98 17.61
CA GLU A 260 -21.88 -27.81 17.51
C GLU A 260 -20.61 -27.03 17.81
N TYR A 261 -20.57 -25.70 17.63
CA TYR A 261 -19.37 -24.87 17.91
C TYR A 261 -19.04 -24.83 19.40
N ARG A 262 -20.04 -25.00 20.28
CA ARG A 262 -19.81 -25.09 21.73
C ARG A 262 -18.95 -26.30 22.09
N SER A 263 -19.23 -27.45 21.51
CA SER A 263 -18.53 -28.71 21.83
C SER A 263 -17.26 -28.90 21.00
N THR A 264 -17.21 -28.42 19.76
CA THR A 264 -16.07 -28.65 18.85
C THR A 264 -15.00 -27.58 18.93
N MET A 265 -15.38 -26.35 19.27
CA MET A 265 -14.46 -25.19 19.26
C MET A 265 -14.44 -24.42 20.59
N GLY A 266 -15.32 -24.75 21.54
CA GLY A 266 -15.35 -24.11 22.86
C GLY A 266 -16.01 -22.74 22.88
N HIS A 267 -16.92 -22.44 21.94
CA HIS A 267 -17.63 -21.16 21.94
C HIS A 267 -18.57 -21.09 23.16
N LEU A 268 -18.46 -20.01 23.93
CA LEU A 268 -19.38 -19.70 25.00
C LEU A 268 -20.63 -18.96 24.49
N TRP A 269 -20.44 -18.17 23.42
CA TRP A 269 -21.47 -17.37 22.77
C TRP A 269 -21.62 -17.78 21.30
N LEU A 270 -22.87 -17.84 20.83
CA LEU A 270 -23.17 -18.13 19.41
C LEU A 270 -23.45 -16.82 18.64
N GLY A 271 -22.47 -15.90 18.68
CA GLY A 271 -22.58 -14.59 18.09
C GLY A 271 -23.34 -13.58 18.96
N PHE A 272 -23.38 -12.33 18.49
CA PHE A 272 -23.88 -11.19 19.26
C PHE A 272 -24.83 -10.33 18.42
N PRO A 273 -26.05 -10.04 18.95
CA PRO A 273 -26.94 -9.05 18.35
C PRO A 273 -26.30 -7.65 18.39
N VAL A 274 -26.59 -6.83 17.38
CA VAL A 274 -26.09 -5.45 17.27
C VAL A 274 -26.45 -4.61 18.51
N GLU A 275 -27.66 -4.77 19.01
CA GLU A 275 -28.19 -4.06 20.19
C GLU A 275 -27.38 -4.40 21.45
N GLN A 276 -26.94 -5.64 21.60
CA GLN A 276 -26.15 -6.08 22.75
C GLN A 276 -24.75 -5.47 22.72
N ILE A 277 -24.08 -5.52 21.57
CA ILE A 277 -22.76 -4.89 21.39
C ILE A 277 -22.85 -3.37 21.61
N THR A 278 -23.88 -2.73 21.07
CA THR A 278 -24.12 -1.29 21.25
C THR A 278 -24.27 -0.95 22.74
N THR A 279 -25.10 -1.69 23.47
CA THR A 279 -25.33 -1.49 24.90
C THR A 279 -24.04 -1.63 25.73
N TRP A 280 -23.22 -2.63 25.44
CA TRP A 280 -21.95 -2.85 26.13
C TRP A 280 -20.93 -1.73 25.85
N LEU A 281 -20.84 -1.29 24.60
CA LEU A 281 -19.96 -0.19 24.21
C LEU A 281 -20.37 1.14 24.89
N GLU A 282 -21.64 1.49 24.85
CA GLU A 282 -22.16 2.71 25.48
C GLU A 282 -21.97 2.68 27.01
N SER A 283 -22.24 1.53 27.65
CA SER A 283 -22.06 1.33 29.09
C SER A 283 -20.58 1.44 29.50
N ALA A 284 -19.65 1.08 28.63
CA ALA A 284 -18.22 1.21 28.86
C ALA A 284 -17.65 2.62 28.53
N GLY A 285 -18.52 3.57 28.14
CA GLY A 285 -18.11 4.96 27.86
C GLY A 285 -17.61 5.23 26.46
N PHE A 286 -17.93 4.35 25.51
CA PHE A 286 -17.70 4.62 24.09
C PHE A 286 -18.84 5.44 23.50
N ALA A 287 -18.48 6.36 22.62
CA ALA A 287 -19.44 7.16 21.86
C ALA A 287 -19.54 6.64 20.42
N THR A 288 -20.69 6.92 19.81
CA THR A 288 -20.96 6.69 18.38
C THR A 288 -20.53 5.31 17.87
N PRO A 289 -21.00 4.19 18.49
CA PRO A 289 -20.73 2.86 17.95
C PRO A 289 -21.23 2.77 16.51
N ARG A 290 -20.35 2.35 15.61
CA ARG A 290 -20.72 2.04 14.23
C ARG A 290 -20.52 0.55 14.00
N ILE A 291 -21.62 -0.17 13.84
CA ILE A 291 -21.62 -1.61 13.59
C ILE A 291 -22.04 -1.84 12.15
N VAL A 292 -21.27 -2.64 11.43
CA VAL A 292 -21.49 -2.93 10.01
C VAL A 292 -21.37 -4.42 9.78
N PRO A 293 -22.38 -5.09 9.22
CA PRO A 293 -22.26 -6.45 8.74
C PRO A 293 -21.15 -6.56 7.69
N LEU A 294 -20.35 -7.61 7.75
CA LEU A 294 -19.34 -7.87 6.74
C LEU A 294 -19.94 -8.71 5.61
N ALA A 295 -19.61 -8.36 4.38
CA ALA A 295 -20.00 -9.17 3.24
C ALA A 295 -19.42 -10.59 3.40
N PRO A 296 -20.24 -11.63 3.27
CA PRO A 296 -19.77 -13.00 3.44
C PRO A 296 -18.78 -13.36 2.33
N ASP A 297 -17.66 -13.98 2.70
CA ASP A 297 -16.76 -14.60 1.74
C ASP A 297 -17.45 -15.87 1.18
N PRO A 298 -17.62 -16.01 -0.14
CA PRO A 298 -18.26 -17.19 -0.72
C PRO A 298 -17.58 -18.53 -0.39
N GLN A 299 -16.31 -18.49 0.01
CA GLN A 299 -15.54 -19.68 0.41
C GLN A 299 -15.61 -19.94 1.92
N ALA A 300 -16.08 -18.97 2.71
CA ALA A 300 -16.20 -19.13 4.15
C ALA A 300 -17.35 -20.09 4.52
N LYS A 301 -17.06 -20.97 5.46
CA LYS A 301 -18.05 -21.92 6.01
C LYS A 301 -18.61 -21.48 7.36
N GLY A 302 -18.06 -20.40 7.90
CA GLY A 302 -18.44 -19.84 9.20
C GLY A 302 -19.75 -19.05 9.17
N PRO A 303 -20.21 -18.57 10.34
CA PRO A 303 -21.31 -17.62 10.44
C PRO A 303 -20.97 -16.27 9.77
N ALA A 304 -21.99 -15.46 9.54
CA ALA A 304 -21.81 -14.07 9.14
C ALA A 304 -21.07 -13.30 10.25
N LEU A 305 -20.25 -12.33 9.82
CA LEU A 305 -19.45 -11.50 10.72
C LEU A 305 -19.94 -10.05 10.67
N PHE A 306 -19.70 -9.34 11.76
CA PHE A 306 -19.82 -7.90 11.82
C PHE A 306 -18.48 -7.26 12.22
N THR A 307 -18.34 -5.97 11.93
CA THR A 307 -17.34 -5.12 12.55
C THR A 307 -18.01 -4.01 13.36
N ALA A 308 -17.52 -3.74 14.56
CA ALA A 308 -17.94 -2.63 15.38
C ALA A 308 -16.77 -1.72 15.68
N ARG A 309 -16.90 -0.42 15.36
CA ARG A 309 -15.92 0.62 15.67
C ARG A 309 -16.55 1.62 16.64
N ALA A 310 -15.85 1.91 17.72
CA ALA A 310 -16.29 2.88 18.71
C ALA A 310 -15.14 3.72 19.23
N ILE A 311 -15.41 4.96 19.65
CA ILE A 311 -14.43 5.91 20.16
C ILE A 311 -14.64 6.11 21.65
N ARG A 312 -13.56 6.03 22.45
CA ARG A 312 -13.64 6.31 23.88
C ARG A 312 -13.89 7.79 24.13
N ALA A 313 -15.03 8.12 24.76
CA ALA A 313 -15.46 9.48 25.04
C ALA A 313 -15.33 9.88 26.52
N ARG A 314 -15.27 8.90 27.44
CA ARG A 314 -15.26 9.12 28.89
C ARG A 314 -14.23 8.23 29.59
#